data_d77868ea171c9443a7a2e0a1eb16cfa6
#
_entry.id   d77868ea171c9443a7a2e0a1eb16cfa6
#
_cell.length_a   1.000
_cell.length_b   1.000
_cell.length_c   1.000
_cell.angle_alpha   90.00
_cell.angle_beta   90.00
_cell.angle_gamma   90.00
#
_symmetry.space_group_name_H-M   'P 1'
#
loop_
_entity.id
_entity.type
_entity.pdbx_description
1 polymer ?
#
loop_
_entity_poly.entity_id
_entity_poly.type
_entity_poly.pdbx_seq_one_letter_code
_entity_poly.pdbx_strand_id
1 'polypeptide(L)'
;MLIKSLPFKNLNADAWRKLALAAVAFLYIANFIALILKIGIMNGVGGDYWAYWSAGRVARELGFSHIYDLNIIGQVQYQTITNTNLPPDILSPILIPYLYLSIFVIPFYFLSFLDFPSSFWLWTVVNILALAFHLSLFMRDLSKSRTLQSNQKLLLMTLLVSYPVYANLINGQIEL
;
A
#
# COMPACT_ATOMS: atom_id res chain seq x y z
N MET A 1 -49.22 -10.59 -2.53
CA MET A 1 -47.94 -9.85 -2.40
C MET A 1 -46.95 -10.46 -3.40
N LEU A 2 -46.78 -9.85 -4.57
CA LEU A 2 -45.90 -10.37 -5.65
C LEU A 2 -44.47 -10.06 -5.30
N ILE A 3 -43.70 -11.07 -4.87
CA ILE A 3 -42.25 -10.96 -4.77
C ILE A 3 -41.73 -10.88 -6.21
N LYS A 4 -41.47 -9.65 -6.68
CA LYS A 4 -40.77 -9.43 -7.95
C LYS A 4 -39.45 -10.21 -7.88
N SER A 5 -39.30 -11.22 -8.73
CA SER A 5 -38.06 -11.98 -8.86
C SER A 5 -36.89 -11.00 -9.06
N LEU A 6 -35.92 -11.10 -8.16
CA LEU A 6 -34.72 -10.27 -8.20
C LEU A 6 -34.05 -10.41 -9.58
N PRO A 7 -33.54 -9.31 -10.18
CA PRO A 7 -32.98 -9.28 -11.55
C PRO A 7 -31.74 -10.14 -11.76
N PHE A 8 -31.25 -10.83 -10.71
CA PHE A 8 -30.01 -11.60 -10.72
C PHE A 8 -30.12 -12.98 -11.38
N LYS A 9 -31.33 -13.46 -11.73
CA LYS A 9 -31.54 -14.85 -12.20
C LYS A 9 -30.96 -15.16 -13.59
N ASN A 10 -30.55 -14.13 -14.36
CA ASN A 10 -30.09 -14.27 -15.76
C ASN A 10 -28.66 -13.78 -16.01
N LEU A 11 -27.85 -13.59 -14.95
CA LEU A 11 -26.47 -13.18 -15.14
C LEU A 11 -25.62 -14.39 -15.58
N ASN A 12 -24.91 -14.24 -16.70
CA ASN A 12 -23.93 -15.22 -17.15
C ASN A 12 -22.68 -15.20 -16.22
N ALA A 13 -21.85 -16.24 -16.30
CA ALA A 13 -20.66 -16.38 -15.45
C ALA A 13 -19.70 -15.17 -15.54
N ASP A 14 -19.60 -14.53 -16.71
CA ASP A 14 -18.77 -13.35 -16.92
C ASP A 14 -19.31 -12.12 -16.17
N ALA A 15 -20.64 -11.94 -16.20
CA ALA A 15 -21.28 -10.86 -15.44
C ALA A 15 -21.10 -11.04 -13.93
N TRP A 16 -21.20 -12.26 -13.41
CA TRP A 16 -20.94 -12.56 -12.02
C TRP A 16 -19.48 -12.26 -11.61
N ARG A 17 -18.50 -12.62 -12.47
CA ARG A 17 -17.09 -12.30 -12.21
C ARG A 17 -16.85 -10.79 -12.15
N LYS A 18 -17.38 -10.03 -13.09
CA LYS A 18 -17.26 -8.55 -13.11
C LYS A 18 -17.90 -7.92 -11.87
N LEU A 19 -19.08 -8.42 -11.46
CA LEU A 19 -19.76 -7.95 -10.25
C LEU A 19 -18.93 -8.24 -9.00
N ALA A 20 -18.36 -9.45 -8.88
CA ALA A 20 -17.51 -9.82 -7.76
C ALA A 20 -16.25 -8.93 -7.69
N LEU A 21 -15.57 -8.70 -8.82
CA LEU A 21 -14.40 -7.82 -8.87
C LEU A 21 -14.76 -6.38 -8.49
N ALA A 22 -15.90 -5.86 -8.99
CA ALA A 22 -16.38 -4.54 -8.63
C ALA A 22 -16.70 -4.43 -7.13
N ALA A 23 -17.31 -5.46 -6.54
CA ALA A 23 -17.60 -5.49 -5.12
C ALA A 23 -16.33 -5.51 -4.27
N VAL A 24 -15.33 -6.31 -4.64
CA VAL A 24 -14.02 -6.34 -3.94
C VAL A 24 -13.30 -5.00 -4.07
N ALA A 25 -13.26 -4.42 -5.27
CA ALA A 25 -12.67 -3.09 -5.49
C ALA A 25 -13.36 -2.02 -4.63
N PHE A 26 -14.68 -2.03 -4.58
CA PHE A 26 -15.46 -1.12 -3.75
C PHE A 26 -15.13 -1.29 -2.25
N LEU A 27 -15.05 -2.53 -1.76
CA LEU A 27 -14.70 -2.80 -0.36
C LEU A 27 -13.29 -2.31 -0.02
N TYR A 28 -12.31 -2.49 -0.91
CA TYR A 28 -10.95 -1.99 -0.70
C TYR A 28 -10.89 -0.47 -0.68
N ILE A 29 -11.56 0.20 -1.62
CA ILE A 29 -11.63 1.66 -1.66
C ILE A 29 -12.34 2.20 -0.41
N ALA A 30 -13.47 1.61 -0.03
CA ALA A 30 -14.21 2.02 1.15
C ALA A 30 -13.39 1.83 2.43
N ASN A 31 -12.69 0.70 2.56
CA ASN A 31 -11.78 0.45 3.68
C ASN A 31 -10.63 1.46 3.71
N PHE A 32 -9.99 1.74 2.59
CA PHE A 32 -8.92 2.72 2.47
C PHE A 32 -9.38 4.12 2.90
N ILE A 33 -10.54 4.55 2.40
CA ILE A 33 -11.13 5.85 2.78
C ILE A 33 -11.46 5.87 4.28
N ALA A 34 -12.07 4.79 4.80
CA ALA A 34 -12.42 4.70 6.21
C ALA A 34 -11.18 4.76 7.12
N LEU A 35 -10.08 4.09 6.74
CA LEU A 35 -8.81 4.15 7.46
C LEU A 35 -8.25 5.58 7.49
N ILE A 36 -8.22 6.26 6.36
CA ILE A 36 -7.73 7.65 6.28
C ILE A 36 -8.59 8.59 7.14
N LEU A 37 -9.93 8.47 7.05
CA LEU A 37 -10.85 9.34 7.78
C LEU A 37 -10.86 9.07 9.28
N LYS A 38 -10.75 7.79 9.70
CA LYS A 38 -10.86 7.39 11.10
C LYS A 38 -9.56 7.55 11.88
N ILE A 39 -8.45 7.17 11.29
CA ILE A 39 -7.19 6.96 12.00
C ILE A 39 -6.10 7.93 11.49
N GLY A 40 -6.31 8.52 10.32
CA GLY A 40 -5.28 9.30 9.63
C GLY A 40 -4.21 8.42 8.96
N ILE A 41 -3.35 9.08 8.20
CA ILE A 41 -2.31 8.39 7.42
C ILE A 41 -1.31 7.66 8.34
N MET A 42 -0.96 8.27 9.48
CA MET A 42 0.10 7.74 10.34
C MET A 42 -0.27 6.48 11.14
N ASN A 43 -1.56 6.22 11.36
CA ASN A 43 -2.01 5.12 12.24
C ASN A 43 -2.71 3.98 11.51
N GLY A 44 -3.17 4.21 10.28
CA GLY A 44 -3.92 3.20 9.54
C GLY A 44 -3.35 2.87 8.19
N VAL A 45 -2.45 3.71 7.68
CA VAL A 45 -1.85 3.59 6.35
C VAL A 45 -0.35 3.83 6.47
N GLY A 46 0.44 3.03 5.79
CA GLY A 46 1.90 3.19 5.79
C GLY A 46 2.61 2.49 6.95
N GLY A 47 2.00 1.45 7.56
CA GLY A 47 2.60 0.75 8.70
C GLY A 47 4.02 0.26 8.42
N ASP A 48 4.23 -0.48 7.34
CA ASP A 48 5.56 -0.98 6.98
C ASP A 48 6.46 0.16 6.47
N TYR A 49 5.89 1.13 5.77
CA TYR A 49 6.62 2.31 5.33
C TYR A 49 7.23 3.09 6.51
N TRP A 50 6.59 3.04 7.66
CA TRP A 50 7.10 3.64 8.90
C TRP A 50 8.48 3.12 9.29
N ALA A 51 8.69 1.81 9.20
CA ALA A 51 9.99 1.20 9.47
C ALA A 51 11.06 1.69 8.49
N TYR A 52 10.74 1.73 7.20
CA TYR A 52 11.68 2.17 6.15
C TYR A 52 12.05 3.65 6.29
N TRP A 53 11.06 4.51 6.47
CA TRP A 53 11.28 5.94 6.61
C TRP A 53 12.07 6.26 7.88
N SER A 54 11.75 5.60 9.01
CA SER A 54 12.49 5.77 10.26
C SER A 54 13.95 5.33 10.13
N ALA A 55 14.20 4.18 9.50
CA ALA A 55 15.55 3.73 9.21
C ALA A 55 16.30 4.69 8.28
N GLY A 56 15.64 5.22 7.27
CA GLY A 56 16.19 6.25 6.37
C GLY A 56 16.58 7.51 7.13
N ARG A 57 15.75 7.95 8.05
CA ARG A 57 16.01 9.10 8.90
C ARG A 57 17.19 8.84 9.85
N VAL A 58 17.23 7.68 10.50
CA VAL A 58 18.37 7.28 11.36
C VAL A 58 19.66 7.22 10.54
N ALA A 59 19.63 6.61 9.34
CA ALA A 59 20.80 6.57 8.47
C ALA A 59 21.32 7.95 8.11
N ARG A 60 20.43 8.93 7.90
CA ARG A 60 20.77 10.32 7.56
C ARG A 60 21.32 11.09 8.76
N GLU A 61 20.73 10.95 9.94
CA GLU A 61 21.06 11.75 11.12
C GLU A 61 22.21 11.16 11.93
N LEU A 62 22.32 9.83 12.00
CA LEU A 62 23.24 9.12 12.87
C LEU A 62 24.17 8.14 12.13
N GLY A 63 23.89 7.85 10.87
CA GLY A 63 24.66 6.91 10.05
C GLY A 63 24.06 5.52 9.96
N PHE A 64 24.48 4.79 8.91
CA PHE A 64 23.94 3.46 8.58
C PHE A 64 24.20 2.38 9.65
N SER A 65 25.17 2.57 10.54
CA SER A 65 25.45 1.64 11.62
C SER A 65 24.32 1.53 12.67
N HIS A 66 23.44 2.52 12.74
CA HIS A 66 22.40 2.63 13.75
C HIS A 66 21.01 2.22 13.28
N ILE A 67 20.83 1.84 12.00
CA ILE A 67 19.52 1.52 11.42
C ILE A 67 18.83 0.28 12.03
N TYR A 68 19.57 -0.55 12.75
CA TYR A 68 19.05 -1.73 13.45
C TYR A 68 18.97 -1.55 14.98
N ASP A 69 19.34 -0.38 15.49
CA ASP A 69 19.19 -0.08 16.92
C ASP A 69 17.73 0.25 17.21
N LEU A 70 17.07 -0.69 17.90
CA LEU A 70 15.64 -0.58 18.22
C LEU A 70 15.32 0.61 19.12
N ASN A 71 16.26 1.00 20.00
CA ASN A 71 16.06 2.15 20.89
C ASN A 71 16.07 3.44 20.06
N ILE A 72 17.01 3.57 19.14
CA ILE A 72 17.14 4.75 18.26
C ILE A 72 15.95 4.83 17.32
N ILE A 73 15.59 3.72 16.65
CA ILE A 73 14.42 3.63 15.78
C ILE A 73 13.14 4.01 16.56
N GLY A 74 12.96 3.45 17.76
CA GLY A 74 11.83 3.74 18.63
C GLY A 74 11.73 5.21 19.02
N GLN A 75 12.86 5.85 19.33
CA GLN A 75 12.90 7.29 19.64
C GLN A 75 12.50 8.14 18.44
N VAL A 76 12.99 7.83 17.22
CA VAL A 76 12.64 8.54 15.99
C VAL A 76 11.16 8.38 15.69
N GLN A 77 10.63 7.17 15.82
CA GLN A 77 9.20 6.87 15.63
C GLN A 77 8.35 7.64 16.64
N TYR A 78 8.70 7.59 17.92
CA TYR A 78 8.00 8.30 18.99
C TYR A 78 7.99 9.82 18.79
N GLN A 79 9.15 10.42 18.51
CA GLN A 79 9.26 11.87 18.25
C GLN A 79 8.43 12.32 17.06
N THR A 80 8.35 11.51 16.02
CA THR A 80 7.57 11.85 14.84
C THR A 80 6.07 11.84 15.15
N ILE A 81 5.61 10.88 15.97
CA ILE A 81 4.22 10.78 16.40
C ILE A 81 3.84 11.97 17.32
N THR A 82 4.67 12.28 18.32
CA THR A 82 4.39 13.34 19.30
C THR A 82 4.33 14.73 18.65
N ASN A 83 5.05 14.94 17.57
CA ASN A 83 5.03 16.20 16.82
C ASN A 83 3.77 16.37 15.94
N THR A 84 2.90 15.37 15.83
CA THR A 84 1.74 15.40 14.93
C THR A 84 0.39 15.68 15.60
N ASN A 85 0.36 16.07 16.88
CA ASN A 85 -0.87 16.34 17.65
C ASN A 85 -1.90 15.20 17.64
N LEU A 86 -1.44 13.96 17.50
CA LEU A 86 -2.32 12.79 17.55
C LEU A 86 -2.77 12.51 18.99
N PRO A 87 -4.01 12.03 19.20
CA PRO A 87 -4.49 11.66 20.52
C PRO A 87 -3.58 10.60 21.17
N PRO A 88 -3.22 10.76 22.46
CA PRO A 88 -2.31 9.84 23.15
C PRO A 88 -2.82 8.39 23.21
N ASP A 89 -4.12 8.19 23.13
CA ASP A 89 -4.76 6.86 23.20
C ASP A 89 -4.50 5.99 21.96
N ILE A 90 -4.09 6.62 20.84
CA ILE A 90 -3.71 5.95 19.59
C ILE A 90 -2.20 5.67 19.58
N LEU A 91 -1.48 6.26 20.50
CA LEU A 91 -0.02 6.27 20.64
C LEU A 91 0.52 5.09 21.47
N SER A 92 -0.11 3.92 21.42
CA SER A 92 0.63 2.73 21.81
C SER A 92 1.86 2.66 20.89
N PRO A 93 3.08 2.86 21.40
CA PRO A 93 4.28 2.88 20.57
C PRO A 93 4.54 1.44 20.11
N ILE A 94 3.86 1.05 19.03
CA ILE A 94 4.20 -0.17 18.33
C ILE A 94 5.50 0.16 17.61
N LEU A 95 6.62 -0.20 18.25
CA LEU A 95 7.91 -0.19 17.59
C LEU A 95 7.83 -1.09 16.36
N ILE A 96 7.98 -0.52 15.18
CA ILE A 96 8.08 -1.28 13.94
C ILE A 96 9.56 -1.32 13.54
N PRO A 97 10.23 -2.46 13.77
CA PRO A 97 11.65 -2.57 13.49
C PRO A 97 11.90 -2.62 11.98
N TYR A 98 13.06 -2.08 11.57
CA TYR A 98 13.57 -2.30 10.23
C TYR A 98 14.23 -3.68 10.15
N LEU A 99 13.71 -4.57 9.29
CA LEU A 99 14.14 -5.97 9.21
C LEU A 99 14.84 -6.33 7.89
N TYR A 100 15.06 -5.35 7.01
CA TYR A 100 15.61 -5.59 5.67
C TYR A 100 17.10 -5.29 5.59
N LEU A 101 17.74 -5.69 4.48
CA LEU A 101 19.15 -5.38 4.23
C LEU A 101 19.38 -3.88 4.16
N SER A 102 20.49 -3.41 4.68
CA SER A 102 20.84 -1.98 4.76
C SER A 102 20.83 -1.25 3.40
N ILE A 103 21.08 -1.97 2.32
CA ILE A 103 21.04 -1.39 0.98
C ILE A 103 19.63 -0.86 0.61
N PHE A 104 18.57 -1.47 1.13
CA PHE A 104 17.20 -1.02 0.88
C PHE A 104 16.84 0.27 1.63
N VAL A 105 17.67 0.73 2.56
CA VAL A 105 17.50 2.02 3.24
C VAL A 105 17.83 3.20 2.31
N ILE A 106 18.65 3.00 1.28
CA ILE A 106 19.15 4.08 0.42
C ILE A 106 18.03 4.96 -0.16
N PRO A 107 16.96 4.43 -0.76
CA PRO A 107 15.85 5.25 -1.22
C PRO A 107 15.22 6.08 -0.09
N PHE A 108 15.07 5.47 1.08
CA PHE A 108 14.42 6.08 2.23
C PHE A 108 15.31 7.11 2.93
N TYR A 109 16.63 7.02 2.81
CA TYR A 109 17.55 8.07 3.18
C TYR A 109 17.18 9.37 2.48
N PHE A 110 16.94 9.34 1.17
CA PHE A 110 16.51 10.52 0.41
C PHE A 110 15.06 10.93 0.74
N LEU A 111 14.15 9.98 0.88
CA LEU A 111 12.76 10.23 1.21
C LEU A 111 12.59 10.82 2.62
N SER A 112 13.52 10.55 3.55
CA SER A 112 13.49 11.09 4.91
C SER A 112 13.85 12.58 5.03
N PHE A 113 14.20 13.26 3.92
CA PHE A 113 14.24 14.72 3.89
C PHE A 113 12.86 15.37 3.92
N LEU A 114 11.84 14.60 3.53
CA LEU A 114 10.44 15.00 3.63
C LEU A 114 9.86 14.54 4.97
N ASP A 115 8.81 15.24 5.42
CA ASP A 115 7.98 14.74 6.51
C ASP A 115 7.32 13.41 6.13
N PHE A 116 6.93 12.62 7.14
CA PHE A 116 6.41 11.27 6.91
C PHE A 116 5.22 11.23 5.93
N PRO A 117 4.16 12.07 6.07
CA PRO A 117 3.03 12.05 5.13
C PRO A 117 3.44 12.34 3.68
N SER A 118 4.23 13.38 3.44
CA SER A 118 4.67 13.76 2.10
C SER A 118 5.56 12.68 1.47
N SER A 119 6.44 12.11 2.27
CA SER A 119 7.32 11.02 1.89
C SER A 119 6.52 9.75 1.52
N PHE A 120 5.51 9.39 2.31
CA PHE A 120 4.63 8.26 2.05
C PHE A 120 3.86 8.43 0.73
N TRP A 121 3.30 9.61 0.47
CA TRP A 121 2.59 9.87 -0.78
C TRP A 121 3.51 9.84 -1.99
N LEU A 122 4.71 10.38 -1.87
CA LEU A 122 5.71 10.30 -2.95
C LEU A 122 6.07 8.84 -3.24
N TRP A 123 6.30 8.03 -2.19
CA TRP A 123 6.56 6.61 -2.31
C TRP A 123 5.38 5.85 -2.96
N THR A 124 4.16 6.16 -2.55
CA THR A 124 2.94 5.59 -3.14
C THR A 124 2.84 5.90 -4.63
N VAL A 125 3.15 7.13 -5.05
CA VAL A 125 3.19 7.49 -6.47
C VAL A 125 4.25 6.68 -7.23
N VAL A 126 5.46 6.52 -6.66
CA VAL A 126 6.52 5.69 -7.26
C VAL A 126 6.05 4.24 -7.43
N ASN A 127 5.41 3.66 -6.41
CA ASN A 127 4.86 2.30 -6.50
C ASN A 127 3.77 2.17 -7.56
N ILE A 128 2.85 3.14 -7.67
CA ILE A 128 1.82 3.16 -8.72
C ILE A 128 2.45 3.22 -10.11
N LEU A 129 3.47 4.06 -10.30
CA LEU A 129 4.17 4.16 -11.59
C LEU A 129 4.93 2.87 -11.92
N ALA A 130 5.60 2.26 -10.95
CA ALA A 130 6.26 0.97 -11.11
C ALA A 130 5.25 -0.13 -11.48
N LEU A 131 4.12 -0.20 -10.77
CA LEU A 131 3.04 -1.14 -11.09
C LEU A 131 2.49 -0.92 -12.50
N ALA A 132 2.21 0.32 -12.88
CA ALA A 132 1.72 0.65 -14.23
C ALA A 132 2.73 0.26 -15.32
N PHE A 133 4.02 0.48 -15.06
CA PHE A 133 5.09 0.05 -15.97
C PHE A 133 5.14 -1.48 -16.11
N HIS A 134 5.15 -2.23 -15.00
CA HIS A 134 5.15 -3.70 -15.02
C HIS A 134 3.91 -4.26 -15.71
N LEU A 135 2.72 -3.71 -15.42
CA LEU A 135 1.48 -4.10 -16.09
C LEU A 135 1.53 -3.83 -17.59
N SER A 136 2.13 -2.72 -18.03
CA SER A 136 2.28 -2.41 -19.45
C SER A 136 3.16 -3.42 -20.18
N LEU A 137 4.29 -3.83 -19.56
CA LEU A 137 5.17 -4.88 -20.09
C LEU A 137 4.44 -6.24 -20.14
N PHE A 138 3.78 -6.60 -19.05
CA PHE A 138 3.03 -7.84 -18.95
C PHE A 138 1.91 -7.92 -20.00
N MET A 139 1.14 -6.84 -20.18
CA MET A 139 0.09 -6.77 -21.21
C MET A 139 0.64 -6.85 -22.63
N ARG A 140 1.82 -6.26 -22.88
CA ARG A 140 2.50 -6.37 -24.18
C ARG A 140 2.89 -7.82 -24.50
N ASP A 141 3.35 -8.55 -23.49
CA ASP A 141 3.74 -9.96 -23.69
C ASP A 141 2.51 -10.87 -23.82
N LEU A 142 1.44 -10.62 -23.06
CA LEU A 142 0.16 -11.32 -23.20
C LEU A 142 -0.48 -11.10 -24.58
N SER A 143 -0.33 -9.92 -25.18
CA SER A 143 -0.90 -9.62 -26.50
C SER A 143 -0.35 -10.49 -27.62
N LYS A 144 0.83 -11.10 -27.41
CA LYS A 144 1.45 -12.06 -28.34
C LYS A 144 0.74 -13.43 -28.33
N SER A 145 -0.02 -13.73 -27.28
CA SER A 145 -0.75 -15.01 -27.13
C SER A 145 -2.22 -14.85 -27.53
N ARG A 146 -2.65 -15.49 -28.63
CA ARG A 146 -4.03 -15.45 -29.12
C ARG A 146 -5.04 -15.98 -28.10
N THR A 147 -4.67 -16.95 -27.29
CA THR A 147 -5.55 -17.62 -26.31
C THR A 147 -5.87 -16.73 -25.11
N LEU A 148 -4.95 -15.83 -24.72
CA LEU A 148 -5.13 -14.96 -23.59
C LEU A 148 -5.78 -13.61 -23.96
N GLN A 149 -5.80 -13.26 -25.24
CA GLN A 149 -6.27 -11.97 -25.73
C GLN A 149 -7.76 -11.71 -25.40
N SER A 150 -8.61 -12.73 -25.41
CA SER A 150 -10.04 -12.59 -25.08
C SER A 150 -10.30 -12.23 -23.61
N ASN A 151 -9.40 -12.60 -22.69
CA ASN A 151 -9.57 -12.41 -21.25
C ASN A 151 -8.64 -11.35 -20.63
N GLN A 152 -7.89 -10.63 -21.44
CA GLN A 152 -6.87 -9.68 -20.96
C GLN A 152 -7.43 -8.62 -20.01
N LYS A 153 -8.59 -8.04 -20.34
CA LYS A 153 -9.22 -7.02 -19.49
C LYS A 153 -9.63 -7.58 -18.13
N LEU A 154 -10.18 -8.79 -18.11
CA LEU A 154 -10.58 -9.44 -16.87
C LEU A 154 -9.37 -9.78 -16.01
N LEU A 155 -8.30 -10.30 -16.63
CA LEU A 155 -7.04 -10.60 -15.95
C LEU A 155 -6.42 -9.34 -15.34
N LEU A 156 -6.37 -8.25 -16.10
CA LEU A 156 -5.88 -6.96 -15.63
C LEU A 156 -6.70 -6.46 -14.43
N MET A 157 -8.03 -6.50 -14.53
CA MET A 157 -8.90 -6.12 -13.42
C MET A 157 -8.67 -7.00 -12.17
N THR A 158 -8.49 -8.31 -12.36
CA THR A 158 -8.21 -9.23 -11.24
C THR A 158 -6.88 -8.91 -10.56
N LEU A 159 -5.84 -8.59 -11.33
CA LEU A 159 -4.54 -8.20 -10.78
C LEU A 159 -4.63 -6.89 -10.00
N LEU A 160 -5.29 -5.87 -10.56
CA LEU A 160 -5.43 -4.56 -9.91
C LEU A 160 -6.26 -4.62 -8.62
N VAL A 161 -7.21 -5.55 -8.54
CA VAL A 161 -8.08 -5.74 -7.37
C VAL A 161 -7.51 -6.83 -6.43
N SER A 162 -6.31 -7.32 -6.69
CA SER A 162 -5.70 -8.36 -5.85
C SER A 162 -5.29 -7.81 -4.48
N TYR A 163 -5.38 -8.68 -3.46
CA TYR A 163 -4.95 -8.32 -2.10
C TYR A 163 -3.49 -7.83 -2.01
N PRO A 164 -2.50 -8.42 -2.71
CA PRO A 164 -1.13 -7.90 -2.68
C PRO A 164 -1.00 -6.45 -3.12
N VAL A 165 -1.69 -6.04 -4.20
CA VAL A 165 -1.68 -4.64 -4.66
C VAL A 165 -2.31 -3.72 -3.61
N TYR A 166 -3.44 -4.13 -3.03
CA TYR A 166 -4.11 -3.38 -1.98
C TYR A 166 -3.23 -3.24 -0.73
N ALA A 167 -2.63 -4.34 -0.25
CA ALA A 167 -1.75 -4.34 0.92
C ALA A 167 -0.51 -3.47 0.70
N ASN A 168 0.10 -3.54 -0.49
CA ASN A 168 1.24 -2.71 -0.86
C ASN A 168 0.90 -1.21 -0.78
N LEU A 169 -0.25 -0.80 -1.33
CA LEU A 169 -0.67 0.60 -1.32
C LEU A 169 -0.99 1.11 0.09
N ILE A 170 -1.58 0.27 0.94
CA ILE A 170 -1.92 0.68 2.33
C ILE A 170 -0.70 0.69 3.23
N ASN A 171 0.10 -0.35 3.20
CA ASN A 171 1.23 -0.51 4.12
C ASN A 171 2.50 0.18 3.61
N GLY A 172 2.55 0.57 2.33
CA GLY A 172 3.75 1.10 1.69
C GLY A 172 4.86 0.05 1.55
N GLN A 173 4.48 -1.22 1.38
CA GLN A 173 5.40 -2.33 1.24
C GLN A 173 6.27 -2.21 -0.03
N ILE A 174 7.42 -2.90 -0.02
CA ILE A 174 8.35 -2.95 -1.16
C ILE A 174 8.07 -4.18 -2.06
N GLU A 175 7.20 -5.07 -1.62
CA GLU A 175 6.89 -6.33 -2.31
C GLU A 175 6.09 -6.07 -3.60
N LEU A 176 6.79 -5.96 -4.70
CA LEU A 176 6.25 -5.97 -6.06
C LEU A 176 6.75 -7.21 -6.82
#